data_ad5381e9c1f1ff7adfc1c11b8409961f
#
_entry.id   ad5381e9c1f1ff7adfc1c11b8409961f
#
_cell.length_a   1.000
_cell.length_b   1.000
_cell.length_c   1.000
_cell.angle_alpha   90.00
_cell.angle_beta   90.00
_cell.angle_gamma   90.00
#
_symmetry.space_group_name_H-M   'P 1'
#
loop_
_entity.id
_entity.type
_entity.pdbx_description
1 polymer ?
#
loop_
_entity_poly.entity_id
_entity_poly.type
_entity_poly.pdbx_seq_one_letter_code
_entity_poly.pdbx_strand_id
1 'polypeptide(L)'
;MQSNFDIVIVGFGPVGQFAANVLNQYNLKIAVIEKSQDIYLKPRANNLDDEIMRRISRFNDFKKFKNKASIPNFIEFNFPNGKNIQRNSVKKTSNGFSPVNMFYQPEFETFLYQNIYFSKNIDFY
;
A
#
# COMPACT_ATOMS: atom_id res chain seq x y z
N MET A 1 22.79 12.69 -22.38
CA MET A 1 22.02 11.53 -22.85
C MET A 1 20.55 11.79 -22.54
N GLN A 2 19.67 11.67 -23.51
CA GLN A 2 18.24 11.82 -23.28
C GLN A 2 17.74 10.50 -22.66
N SER A 3 17.28 10.54 -21.42
CA SER A 3 16.73 9.35 -20.77
C SER A 3 15.28 9.20 -21.24
N ASN A 4 14.98 8.12 -21.92
CA ASN A 4 13.63 7.79 -22.35
C ASN A 4 13.01 6.88 -21.30
N PHE A 5 11.88 7.31 -20.73
CA PHE A 5 11.07 6.53 -19.81
C PHE A 5 9.75 6.15 -20.49
N ASP A 6 9.25 4.96 -20.17
CA ASP A 6 7.94 4.50 -20.60
C ASP A 6 6.85 5.13 -19.75
N ILE A 7 7.15 5.35 -18.44
CA ILE A 7 6.20 5.88 -17.46
C ILE A 7 6.90 6.86 -16.53
N VAL A 8 6.18 7.91 -16.14
CA VAL A 8 6.59 8.85 -15.10
C VAL A 8 5.54 8.82 -13.98
N ILE A 9 5.98 8.54 -12.75
CA ILE A 9 5.16 8.58 -11.54
C ILE A 9 5.50 9.86 -10.80
N VAL A 10 4.52 10.75 -10.59
CA VAL A 10 4.69 11.99 -9.82
C VAL A 10 4.07 11.79 -8.44
N GLY A 11 4.91 11.80 -7.42
CA GLY A 11 4.57 11.49 -6.04
C GLY A 11 4.86 10.02 -5.68
N PHE A 12 5.58 9.81 -4.58
CA PHE A 12 6.00 8.48 -4.14
C PHE A 12 5.45 8.11 -2.75
N GLY A 13 4.22 8.56 -2.45
CA GLY A 13 3.44 8.04 -1.32
C GLY A 13 2.89 6.63 -1.61
N PRO A 14 1.97 6.09 -0.77
CA PRO A 14 1.49 4.71 -0.88
C PRO A 14 0.98 4.32 -2.27
N VAL A 15 0.28 5.22 -2.95
CA VAL A 15 -0.27 4.97 -4.30
C VAL A 15 0.83 4.91 -5.34
N GLY A 16 1.77 5.88 -5.33
CA GLY A 16 2.91 5.90 -6.26
C GLY A 16 3.83 4.71 -6.07
N GLN A 17 4.11 4.34 -4.83
CA GLN A 17 4.89 3.15 -4.49
C GLN A 17 4.21 1.86 -4.94
N PHE A 18 2.89 1.74 -4.72
CA PHE A 18 2.12 0.59 -5.19
C PHE A 18 2.13 0.50 -6.72
N ALA A 19 1.91 1.61 -7.42
CA ALA A 19 1.96 1.67 -8.88
C ALA A 19 3.35 1.27 -9.40
N ALA A 20 4.43 1.80 -8.81
CA ALA A 20 5.80 1.44 -9.18
C ALA A 20 6.06 -0.06 -9.01
N ASN A 21 5.59 -0.67 -7.91
CA ASN A 21 5.72 -2.11 -7.68
C ASN A 21 4.98 -2.96 -8.73
N VAL A 22 3.77 -2.56 -9.11
CA VAL A 22 2.99 -3.28 -10.13
C VAL A 22 3.65 -3.12 -11.49
N LEU A 23 4.01 -1.91 -11.89
CA LEU A 23 4.57 -1.59 -13.21
C LEU A 23 5.97 -2.18 -13.41
N ASN A 24 6.77 -2.26 -12.34
CA ASN A 24 8.09 -2.88 -12.36
C ASN A 24 8.08 -4.35 -12.83
N GLN A 25 6.94 -5.04 -12.71
CA GLN A 25 6.79 -6.42 -13.17
C GLN A 25 6.71 -6.56 -14.70
N TYR A 26 6.54 -5.46 -15.41
CA TYR A 26 6.36 -5.44 -16.88
C TYR A 26 7.62 -4.99 -17.64
N ASN A 27 8.77 -4.93 -16.97
CA ASN A 27 10.04 -4.50 -17.56
C ASN A 27 10.00 -3.11 -18.23
N LEU A 28 9.19 -2.21 -17.67
CA LEU A 28 9.06 -0.82 -18.11
C LEU A 28 10.12 0.04 -17.45
N LYS A 29 10.65 1.04 -18.16
CA LYS A 29 11.51 2.07 -17.59
C LYS A 29 10.65 3.14 -16.92
N ILE A 30 10.81 3.30 -15.63
CA ILE A 30 9.97 4.14 -14.79
C ILE A 30 10.80 5.26 -14.19
N ALA A 31 10.37 6.51 -14.38
CA ALA A 31 10.87 7.63 -13.60
C ALA A 31 9.92 7.90 -12.42
N VAL A 32 10.45 8.06 -11.24
CA VAL A 32 9.72 8.48 -10.04
C VAL A 32 10.19 9.86 -9.64
N ILE A 33 9.27 10.80 -9.54
CA ILE A 33 9.53 12.17 -9.09
C ILE A 33 8.87 12.36 -7.73
N GLU A 34 9.67 12.60 -6.69
CA GLU A 34 9.17 12.83 -5.33
C GLU A 34 9.93 14.00 -4.69
N LYS A 35 9.20 14.94 -4.14
CA LYS A 35 9.75 16.14 -3.48
C LYS A 35 10.35 15.85 -2.11
N SER A 36 9.94 14.79 -1.45
CA SER A 36 10.36 14.43 -0.10
C SER A 36 11.34 13.26 -0.15
N GLN A 37 12.45 13.35 0.58
CA GLN A 37 13.43 12.27 0.67
C GLN A 37 12.99 11.15 1.62
N ASP A 38 12.12 11.47 2.57
CA ASP A 38 11.72 10.56 3.63
C ASP A 38 10.25 10.16 3.55
N ILE A 39 9.94 8.97 4.09
CA ILE A 39 8.57 8.51 4.30
C ILE A 39 7.87 9.45 5.29
N TYR A 40 6.64 9.84 4.97
CA TYR A 40 5.82 10.68 5.82
C TYR A 40 5.37 9.91 7.07
N LEU A 41 5.85 10.31 8.24
CA LEU A 41 5.65 9.57 9.49
C LEU A 41 4.26 9.74 10.13
N LYS A 42 3.46 10.71 9.70
CA LYS A 42 2.09 10.90 10.22
C LYS A 42 1.10 10.16 9.32
N PRO A 43 0.54 9.02 9.77
CA PRO A 43 -0.34 8.21 8.94
C PRO A 43 -1.63 8.97 8.59
N ARG A 44 -2.07 8.85 7.33
CA ARG A 44 -3.34 9.38 6.82
C ARG A 44 -4.33 8.25 6.49
N ALA A 45 -3.81 7.05 6.24
CA ALA A 45 -4.58 5.86 5.98
C ALA A 45 -4.25 4.79 7.02
N ASN A 46 -5.25 4.01 7.39
CA ASN A 46 -5.12 2.98 8.41
C ASN A 46 -5.77 1.64 8.03
N ASN A 47 -6.35 1.55 6.84
CA ASN A 47 -7.04 0.34 6.38
C ASN A 47 -6.70 0.02 4.93
N LEU A 48 -6.45 -1.27 4.66
CA LEU A 48 -6.39 -1.87 3.33
C LEU A 48 -7.55 -2.84 3.16
N ASP A 49 -8.18 -2.81 1.99
CA ASP A 49 -9.20 -3.79 1.63
C ASP A 49 -8.59 -5.14 1.20
N ASP A 50 -9.44 -6.11 1.00
CA ASP A 50 -9.06 -7.47 0.62
C ASP A 50 -8.48 -7.56 -0.80
N GLU A 51 -8.87 -6.65 -1.71
CA GLU A 51 -8.33 -6.63 -3.07
C GLU A 51 -6.88 -6.14 -3.07
N ILE A 52 -6.59 -5.05 -2.37
CA ILE A 52 -5.21 -4.56 -2.21
C ILE A 52 -4.34 -5.60 -1.50
N MET A 53 -4.85 -6.21 -0.42
CA MET A 53 -4.13 -7.28 0.27
C MET A 53 -3.81 -8.45 -0.65
N ARG A 54 -4.74 -8.86 -1.52
CA ARG A 54 -4.52 -9.89 -2.53
C ARG A 54 -3.46 -9.50 -3.55
N ARG A 55 -3.42 -8.24 -3.97
CA ARG A 55 -2.42 -7.75 -4.93
C ARG A 55 -1.03 -7.72 -4.32
N ILE A 56 -0.88 -7.13 -3.14
CA ILE A 56 0.42 -7.04 -2.45
C ILE A 56 0.92 -8.38 -1.91
N SER A 57 0.04 -9.40 -1.79
CA SER A 57 0.45 -10.74 -1.36
C SER A 57 1.46 -11.43 -2.30
N ARG A 58 1.61 -10.89 -3.51
CA ARG A 58 2.58 -11.35 -4.50
C ARG A 58 3.96 -10.68 -4.37
N PHE A 59 4.07 -9.66 -3.53
CA PHE A 59 5.32 -8.94 -3.31
C PHE A 59 6.20 -9.69 -2.30
N ASN A 60 7.52 -9.47 -2.43
CA ASN A 60 8.47 -10.02 -1.47
C ASN A 60 8.16 -9.52 -0.05
N ASP A 61 8.50 -10.31 0.95
CA ASP A 61 8.31 -9.96 2.37
C ASP A 61 6.86 -9.66 2.81
N PHE A 62 5.86 -9.94 1.97
CA PHE A 62 4.44 -9.76 2.31
C PHE A 62 4.06 -10.37 3.67
N LYS A 63 4.60 -11.56 3.99
CA LYS A 63 4.32 -12.22 5.26
C LYS A 63 4.74 -11.38 6.47
N LYS A 64 5.86 -10.66 6.36
CA LYS A 64 6.35 -9.76 7.43
C LYS A 64 5.39 -8.59 7.62
N PHE A 65 4.95 -7.96 6.52
CA PHE A 65 3.95 -6.89 6.57
C PHE A 65 2.61 -7.39 7.12
N LYS A 66 2.10 -8.51 6.61
CA LYS A 66 0.81 -9.09 7.05
C LYS A 66 0.79 -9.38 8.56
N ASN A 67 1.89 -9.83 9.13
CA ASN A 67 1.98 -10.11 10.58
C ASN A 67 1.88 -8.85 11.45
N LYS A 68 2.09 -7.67 10.89
CA LYS A 68 1.93 -6.37 11.57
C LYS A 68 0.54 -5.76 11.35
N ALA A 69 -0.18 -6.23 10.32
CA ALA A 69 -1.57 -5.82 10.10
C ALA A 69 -2.50 -6.57 11.04
N SER A 70 -3.58 -5.92 11.45
CA SER A 70 -4.59 -6.50 12.34
C SER A 70 -5.98 -6.45 11.72
N ILE A 71 -6.81 -7.43 12.04
CA ILE A 71 -8.22 -7.46 11.66
C ILE A 71 -9.02 -7.11 12.92
N PRO A 72 -9.77 -5.98 12.94
CA PRO A 72 -10.60 -5.64 14.08
C PRO A 72 -11.75 -6.68 14.23
N ASN A 73 -12.25 -6.86 15.44
CA ASN A 73 -13.39 -7.75 15.66
C ASN A 73 -14.68 -7.16 15.07
N PHE A 74 -14.83 -5.84 15.16
CA PHE A 74 -15.96 -5.09 14.63
C PHE A 74 -15.55 -3.66 14.29
N ILE A 75 -16.36 -2.99 13.49
CA ILE A 75 -16.31 -1.56 13.20
C ILE A 75 -17.61 -0.94 13.72
N GLU A 76 -17.47 0.18 14.40
CA GLU A 76 -18.60 0.91 14.97
C GLU A 76 -18.67 2.32 14.40
N PHE A 77 -19.86 2.71 13.98
CA PHE A 77 -20.16 4.05 13.50
C PHE A 77 -21.12 4.73 14.47
N ASN A 78 -20.65 5.77 15.14
CA ASN A 78 -21.43 6.61 16.04
C ASN A 78 -21.84 7.89 15.32
N PHE A 79 -23.13 8.16 15.24
CA PHE A 79 -23.69 9.36 14.60
C PHE A 79 -24.04 10.43 15.64
N PRO A 80 -23.98 11.75 15.28
CA PRO A 80 -24.30 12.84 16.20
C PRO A 80 -25.72 12.77 16.80
N ASN A 81 -26.66 12.12 16.12
CA ASN A 81 -28.03 11.92 16.59
C ASN A 81 -28.20 10.76 17.58
N GLY A 82 -27.09 10.19 18.08
CA GLY A 82 -27.07 9.07 19.02
C GLY A 82 -27.27 7.69 18.37
N LYS A 83 -27.46 7.62 17.04
CA LYS A 83 -27.53 6.34 16.35
C LYS A 83 -26.16 5.68 16.32
N ASN A 84 -26.13 4.39 16.61
CA ASN A 84 -24.96 3.53 16.52
C ASN A 84 -25.22 2.41 15.52
N ILE A 85 -24.21 2.12 14.70
CA ILE A 85 -24.20 0.97 13.80
C ILE A 85 -22.90 0.22 14.03
N GLN A 86 -23.02 -1.00 14.53
CA GLN A 86 -21.89 -1.93 14.67
C GLN A 86 -21.95 -2.99 13.56
N ARG A 87 -20.80 -3.22 12.93
CA ARG A 87 -20.63 -4.26 11.93
C ARG A 87 -19.47 -5.18 12.33
N ASN A 88 -19.75 -6.45 12.46
CA ASN A 88 -18.70 -7.45 12.73
C ASN A 88 -17.78 -7.59 11.50
N SER A 89 -16.50 -7.73 11.76
CA SER A 89 -15.52 -7.92 10.70
C SER A 89 -15.61 -9.33 10.10
N VAL A 90 -15.51 -9.39 8.77
CA VAL A 90 -15.36 -10.64 8.04
C VAL A 90 -13.87 -10.98 7.98
N LYS A 91 -13.50 -12.15 8.46
CA LYS A 91 -12.08 -12.55 8.51
C LYS A 91 -11.50 -12.84 7.12
N LYS A 92 -12.32 -13.30 6.19
CA LYS A 92 -11.88 -13.72 4.86
C LYS A 92 -13.02 -13.61 3.85
N THR A 93 -12.75 -12.94 2.74
CA THR A 93 -13.61 -12.90 1.55
C THR A 93 -13.16 -13.93 0.50
N SER A 94 -13.81 -13.93 -0.68
CA SER A 94 -13.36 -14.68 -1.87
C SER A 94 -11.94 -14.31 -2.33
N ASN A 95 -11.47 -13.09 -2.01
CA ASN A 95 -10.09 -12.65 -2.28
C ASN A 95 -9.05 -13.25 -1.31
N GLY A 96 -9.48 -13.96 -0.27
CA GLY A 96 -8.60 -14.64 0.67
C GLY A 96 -8.17 -13.81 1.88
N PHE A 97 -8.61 -12.55 1.98
CA PHE A 97 -8.28 -11.60 3.04
C PHE A 97 -9.54 -10.98 3.65
N SER A 98 -9.40 -10.32 4.79
CA SER A 98 -10.46 -9.49 5.36
C SER A 98 -10.70 -8.24 4.50
N PRO A 99 -11.95 -7.75 4.38
CA PRO A 99 -12.21 -6.45 3.78
C PRO A 99 -11.66 -5.28 4.60
N VAL A 100 -11.22 -5.54 5.83
CA VAL A 100 -10.63 -4.54 6.73
C VAL A 100 -9.35 -5.09 7.34
N ASN A 101 -8.22 -4.54 6.93
CA ASN A 101 -6.90 -4.86 7.45
C ASN A 101 -6.26 -3.57 7.93
N MET A 102 -6.29 -3.37 9.25
CA MET A 102 -5.70 -2.19 9.88
C MET A 102 -4.19 -2.27 9.82
N PHE A 103 -3.54 -1.17 9.45
CA PHE A 103 -2.10 -1.10 9.28
C PHE A 103 -1.53 0.25 9.73
N TYR A 104 -0.22 0.30 9.92
CA TYR A 104 0.52 1.54 10.13
C TYR A 104 1.17 1.98 8.80
N GLN A 105 0.73 3.13 8.27
CA GLN A 105 1.11 3.59 6.93
C GLN A 105 2.64 3.65 6.69
N PRO A 106 3.48 4.18 7.60
CA PRO A 106 4.93 4.20 7.38
C PRO A 106 5.55 2.80 7.19
N GLU A 107 5.03 1.79 7.89
CA GLU A 107 5.49 0.40 7.70
C GLU A 107 5.04 -0.19 6.37
N PHE A 108 3.86 0.18 5.91
CA PHE A 108 3.37 -0.20 4.59
C PHE A 108 4.21 0.41 3.47
N GLU A 109 4.51 1.71 3.58
CA GLU A 109 5.38 2.39 2.61
C GLU A 109 6.80 1.81 2.62
N THR A 110 7.34 1.52 3.80
CA THR A 110 8.64 0.84 3.93
C THR A 110 8.62 -0.53 3.23
N PHE A 111 7.57 -1.32 3.42
CA PHE A 111 7.41 -2.61 2.76
C PHE A 111 7.35 -2.46 1.22
N LEU A 112 6.57 -1.51 0.72
CA LEU A 112 6.46 -1.26 -0.73
C LEU A 112 7.79 -0.79 -1.33
N TYR A 113 8.49 0.12 -0.64
CA TYR A 113 9.78 0.64 -1.09
C TYR A 113 10.85 -0.45 -1.14
N GLN A 114 10.97 -1.25 -0.09
CA GLN A 114 11.96 -2.33 -0.02
C GLN A 114 11.79 -3.34 -1.15
N ASN A 115 10.57 -3.59 -1.61
CA ASN A 115 10.29 -4.53 -2.69
C ASN A 115 10.86 -4.09 -4.05
N ILE A 116 11.05 -2.79 -4.27
CA ILE A 116 11.58 -2.20 -5.52
C ILE A 116 12.93 -1.51 -5.38
N TYR A 117 13.50 -1.48 -4.18
CA TYR A 117 14.73 -0.74 -3.88
C TYR A 117 15.91 -1.08 -4.80
N PHE A 118 16.04 -2.34 -5.19
CA PHE A 118 17.09 -2.81 -6.09
C PHE A 118 16.66 -2.92 -7.56
N SER A 119 15.50 -2.37 -7.92
CA SER A 119 15.05 -2.40 -9.31
C SER A 119 15.97 -1.55 -10.18
N LYS A 120 16.42 -2.14 -11.30
CA LYS A 120 17.21 -1.43 -12.33
C LYS A 120 16.33 -0.67 -13.33
N ASN A 121 15.02 -0.82 -13.23
CA ASN A 121 14.06 -0.23 -14.14
C ASN A 121 13.43 1.05 -13.59
N ILE A 122 13.77 1.45 -12.36
CA ILE A 122 13.19 2.60 -11.68
C ILE A 122 14.31 3.60 -11.33
N ASP A 123 14.18 4.80 -11.86
CA ASP A 123 15.05 5.93 -11.54
C ASP A 123 14.29 6.95 -10.67
N PHE A 124 14.91 7.42 -9.60
CA PHE A 124 14.35 8.38 -8.65
C PHE A 124 14.93 9.77 -8.84
N TYR A 125 14.05 10.80 -8.83
CA TYR A 125 14.37 12.21 -9.02
C TYR A 125 13.76 13.08 -7.92
#